data_a99e4f9f4d1de6d5a9854916f9534ab0
#
_entry.id   a99e4f9f4d1de6d5a9854916f9534ab0
#
_cell.length_a   1.000
_cell.length_b   1.000
_cell.length_c   1.000
_cell.angle_alpha   90.00
_cell.angle_beta   90.00
_cell.angle_gamma   90.00
#
_symmetry.space_group_name_H-M   'P 1'
#
loop_
_entity.id
_entity.type
_entity.pdbx_description
1 polymer ?
#
loop_
_entity_poly.entity_id
_entity_poly.type
_entity_poly.pdbx_seq_one_letter_code
_entity_poly.pdbx_strand_id
1 'polypeptide(L)'
;MSDQTMAGRTVLVTGASDGIGAETALVLAAKGATVHVTGRSADKLRPVAEAVGTEPLIADFSRLDDVRRLADQVAERVETLDLLMNNAGGTFAPSRRTHDGHEPNFQVNHLAPFLLTNLLHPKLSSAGTSLVVNTSSIGNLMGKIVLDDLDYDHRRAIEFPAYGSGKLMNIVFTRGITQRWSDDGVVSVAVHPGPVGSSFGRDSWFVGLLYRSPLKRLVTISVPDGAAPLIALAERGPDPEINGRYFSRFNANGRENKQARDQSIIDGLWERSAALVELT
;
A
#
# COMPACT_ATOMS: atom_id res chain seq x y z
N MET A 1 4.03 -4.81 -31.58
CA MET A 1 4.40 -5.91 -30.68
C MET A 1 3.99 -5.44 -29.29
N SER A 2 3.08 -6.15 -28.60
CA SER A 2 2.72 -5.82 -27.22
C SER A 2 3.96 -5.97 -26.35
N ASP A 3 4.24 -4.97 -25.52
CA ASP A 3 5.30 -4.99 -24.51
C ASP A 3 4.90 -6.02 -23.44
N GLN A 4 5.52 -7.20 -23.43
CA GLN A 4 5.21 -8.33 -22.56
C GLN A 4 6.18 -8.42 -21.36
N THR A 5 6.63 -7.27 -20.84
CA THR A 5 7.61 -7.20 -19.75
C THR A 5 7.14 -7.86 -18.44
N MET A 6 5.84 -8.07 -18.28
CA MET A 6 5.22 -8.69 -17.10
C MET A 6 4.66 -10.09 -17.37
N ALA A 7 4.96 -10.70 -18.53
CA ALA A 7 4.45 -12.01 -18.88
C ALA A 7 4.81 -13.08 -17.85
N GLY A 8 3.83 -13.87 -17.42
CA GLY A 8 3.98 -14.93 -16.44
C GLY A 8 4.08 -14.49 -14.98
N ARG A 9 3.98 -13.17 -14.70
CA ARG A 9 3.95 -12.66 -13.32
C ARG A 9 2.52 -12.66 -12.75
N THR A 10 2.39 -13.13 -11.52
CA THR A 10 1.16 -13.05 -10.73
C THR A 10 1.23 -11.85 -9.80
N VAL A 11 0.26 -10.95 -9.90
CA VAL A 11 0.25 -9.65 -9.21
C VAL A 11 -1.04 -9.47 -8.41
N LEU A 12 -0.94 -8.98 -7.17
CA LEU A 12 -2.09 -8.47 -6.41
C LEU A 12 -1.96 -6.96 -6.25
N VAL A 13 -2.99 -6.21 -6.70
CA VAL A 13 -3.08 -4.75 -6.50
C VAL A 13 -4.20 -4.42 -5.53
N THR A 14 -3.86 -3.83 -4.39
CA THR A 14 -4.87 -3.37 -3.42
C THR A 14 -5.30 -1.94 -3.70
N GLY A 15 -6.58 -1.61 -3.40
CA GLY A 15 -7.14 -0.29 -3.69
C GLY A 15 -7.28 -0.01 -5.19
N ALA A 16 -7.59 -1.05 -5.97
CA ALA A 16 -7.67 -1.00 -7.43
C ALA A 16 -9.04 -0.53 -7.97
N SER A 17 -9.97 -0.07 -7.12
CA SER A 17 -11.30 0.37 -7.56
C SER A 17 -11.28 1.73 -8.28
N ASP A 18 -10.22 2.51 -8.19
CA ASP A 18 -10.12 3.87 -8.75
C ASP A 18 -8.65 4.35 -8.74
N GLY A 19 -8.37 5.43 -9.47
CA GLY A 19 -7.11 6.16 -9.41
C GLY A 19 -5.87 5.34 -9.75
N ILE A 20 -4.79 5.53 -9.00
CA ILE A 20 -3.48 4.93 -9.27
C ILE A 20 -3.53 3.40 -9.28
N GLY A 21 -4.28 2.80 -8.34
CA GLY A 21 -4.37 1.34 -8.24
C GLY A 21 -5.06 0.72 -9.46
N ALA A 22 -6.16 1.32 -9.93
CA ALA A 22 -6.85 0.88 -11.14
C ALA A 22 -5.94 1.01 -12.38
N GLU A 23 -5.31 2.17 -12.55
CA GLU A 23 -4.39 2.42 -13.68
C GLU A 23 -3.21 1.45 -13.67
N THR A 24 -2.60 1.24 -12.50
CA THR A 24 -1.49 0.26 -12.35
C THR A 24 -1.94 -1.15 -12.74
N ALA A 25 -3.11 -1.59 -12.25
CA ALA A 25 -3.63 -2.92 -12.56
C ALA A 25 -3.86 -3.11 -14.07
N LEU A 26 -4.50 -2.14 -14.73
CA LEU A 26 -4.78 -2.17 -16.16
C LEU A 26 -3.49 -2.22 -17.00
N VAL A 27 -2.50 -1.39 -16.66
CA VAL A 27 -1.23 -1.35 -17.40
C VAL A 27 -0.43 -2.65 -17.20
N LEU A 28 -0.37 -3.20 -15.98
CA LEU A 28 0.35 -4.45 -15.74
C LEU A 28 -0.31 -5.63 -16.45
N ALA A 29 -1.65 -5.69 -16.47
CA ALA A 29 -2.37 -6.70 -17.25
C ALA A 29 -2.12 -6.57 -18.75
N ALA A 30 -2.12 -5.34 -19.30
CA ALA A 30 -1.79 -5.08 -20.70
C ALA A 30 -0.35 -5.48 -21.05
N LYS A 31 0.57 -5.51 -20.06
CA LYS A 31 1.95 -5.98 -20.17
C LYS A 31 2.12 -7.50 -19.93
N GLY A 32 1.03 -8.23 -19.79
CA GLY A 32 1.03 -9.70 -19.74
C GLY A 32 1.00 -10.31 -18.34
N ALA A 33 0.84 -9.52 -17.27
CA ALA A 33 0.68 -10.06 -15.93
C ALA A 33 -0.72 -10.65 -15.73
N THR A 34 -0.82 -11.69 -14.89
CA THR A 34 -2.09 -12.11 -14.27
C THR A 34 -2.32 -11.22 -13.05
N VAL A 35 -3.29 -10.29 -13.16
CA VAL A 35 -3.52 -9.27 -12.12
C VAL A 35 -4.78 -9.56 -11.35
N HIS A 36 -4.66 -9.81 -10.04
CA HIS A 36 -5.76 -9.83 -9.09
C HIS A 36 -5.96 -8.45 -8.50
N VAL A 37 -7.22 -8.03 -8.37
CA VAL A 37 -7.57 -6.69 -7.91
C VAL A 37 -8.47 -6.75 -6.68
N THR A 38 -8.19 -5.91 -5.69
CA THR A 38 -9.06 -5.79 -4.51
C THR A 38 -9.43 -4.34 -4.19
N GLY A 39 -10.61 -4.18 -3.63
CA GLY A 39 -11.14 -2.90 -3.16
C GLY A 39 -12.45 -3.07 -2.40
N ARG A 40 -12.90 -2.02 -1.72
CA ARG A 40 -14.10 -2.08 -0.85
C ARG A 40 -15.44 -1.98 -1.60
N SER A 41 -15.46 -1.42 -2.80
CA SER A 41 -16.70 -1.20 -3.57
C SER A 41 -16.78 -2.16 -4.75
N ALA A 42 -17.69 -3.11 -4.69
CA ALA A 42 -17.93 -4.08 -5.75
C ALA A 42 -18.24 -3.40 -7.09
N ASP A 43 -19.14 -2.38 -7.09
CA ASP A 43 -19.57 -1.70 -8.31
C ASP A 43 -18.42 -0.96 -9.02
N LYS A 44 -17.47 -0.41 -8.25
CA LYS A 44 -16.29 0.27 -8.81
C LYS A 44 -15.19 -0.69 -9.19
N LEU A 45 -15.05 -1.80 -8.48
CA LEU A 45 -13.98 -2.76 -8.73
C LEU A 45 -14.29 -3.65 -9.93
N ARG A 46 -15.57 -4.00 -10.14
CA ARG A 46 -16.02 -4.91 -11.22
C ARG A 46 -15.51 -4.51 -12.61
N PRO A 47 -15.66 -3.26 -13.07
CA PRO A 47 -15.15 -2.87 -14.39
C PRO A 47 -13.64 -3.05 -14.54
N VAL A 48 -12.87 -2.82 -13.47
CA VAL A 48 -11.41 -3.03 -13.47
C VAL A 48 -11.09 -4.51 -13.52
N ALA A 49 -11.76 -5.33 -12.71
CA ALA A 49 -11.59 -6.79 -12.68
C ALA A 49 -11.92 -7.43 -14.05
N GLU A 50 -13.00 -7.03 -14.67
CA GLU A 50 -13.39 -7.44 -16.03
C GLU A 50 -12.31 -7.06 -17.06
N ALA A 51 -11.78 -5.83 -16.98
CA ALA A 51 -10.76 -5.35 -17.91
C ALA A 51 -9.40 -6.07 -17.76
N VAL A 52 -9.05 -6.52 -16.54
CA VAL A 52 -7.83 -7.34 -16.31
C VAL A 52 -8.08 -8.84 -16.42
N GLY A 53 -9.33 -9.27 -16.64
CA GLY A 53 -9.70 -10.67 -16.87
C GLY A 53 -9.72 -11.53 -15.60
N THR A 54 -9.98 -10.94 -14.41
CA THR A 54 -10.06 -11.67 -13.13
C THR A 54 -11.32 -11.33 -12.35
N GLU A 55 -11.68 -12.19 -11.39
CA GLU A 55 -12.82 -11.93 -10.50
C GLU A 55 -12.44 -10.89 -9.44
N PRO A 56 -13.34 -9.93 -9.12
CA PRO A 56 -13.09 -8.92 -8.12
C PRO A 56 -12.99 -9.54 -6.71
N LEU A 57 -11.97 -9.12 -5.95
CA LEU A 57 -11.78 -9.49 -4.55
C LEU A 57 -12.24 -8.33 -3.65
N ILE A 58 -13.37 -8.51 -2.96
CA ILE A 58 -13.95 -7.43 -2.16
C ILE A 58 -13.46 -7.51 -0.73
N ALA A 59 -12.80 -6.44 -0.27
CA ALA A 59 -12.32 -6.30 1.11
C ALA A 59 -12.34 -4.84 1.56
N ASP A 60 -12.84 -4.60 2.76
CA ASP A 60 -12.75 -3.32 3.46
C ASP A 60 -11.62 -3.37 4.50
N PHE A 61 -10.56 -2.60 4.28
CA PHE A 61 -9.41 -2.58 5.17
C PHE A 61 -9.68 -1.93 6.54
N SER A 62 -10.87 -1.37 6.74
CA SER A 62 -11.36 -1.00 8.07
C SER A 62 -11.90 -2.19 8.89
N ARG A 63 -11.81 -3.41 8.34
CA ARG A 63 -12.25 -4.69 8.94
C ARG A 63 -11.14 -5.73 8.72
N LEU A 64 -10.44 -6.10 9.78
CA LEU A 64 -9.33 -7.08 9.69
C LEU A 64 -9.79 -8.46 9.26
N ASP A 65 -11.04 -8.84 9.58
CA ASP A 65 -11.64 -10.09 9.08
C ASP A 65 -11.78 -10.11 7.55
N ASP A 66 -12.07 -8.95 6.94
CA ASP A 66 -12.09 -8.85 5.47
C ASP A 66 -10.70 -9.07 4.88
N VAL A 67 -9.66 -8.58 5.57
CA VAL A 67 -8.27 -8.75 5.17
C VAL A 67 -7.84 -10.22 5.27
N ARG A 68 -8.26 -10.94 6.33
CA ARG A 68 -8.01 -12.39 6.47
C ARG A 68 -8.68 -13.17 5.34
N ARG A 69 -9.99 -12.91 5.11
CA ARG A 69 -10.72 -13.55 3.99
C ARG A 69 -10.08 -13.25 2.63
N LEU A 70 -9.60 -12.02 2.43
CA LEU A 70 -8.89 -11.67 1.21
C LEU A 70 -7.61 -12.49 1.05
N ALA A 71 -6.83 -12.64 2.10
CA ALA A 71 -5.60 -13.44 2.07
C ALA A 71 -5.90 -14.90 1.72
N ASP A 72 -6.94 -15.51 2.33
CA ASP A 72 -7.38 -16.87 2.03
C ASP A 72 -7.81 -17.01 0.56
N GLN A 73 -8.64 -16.09 0.07
CA GLN A 73 -9.11 -16.10 -1.32
C GLN A 73 -7.96 -15.95 -2.34
N VAL A 74 -6.95 -15.14 -2.02
CA VAL A 74 -5.76 -15.02 -2.86
C VAL A 74 -4.95 -16.32 -2.81
N ALA A 75 -4.71 -16.87 -1.60
CA ALA A 75 -3.94 -18.10 -1.43
C ALA A 75 -4.56 -19.31 -2.15
N GLU A 76 -5.90 -19.36 -2.27
CA GLU A 76 -6.62 -20.39 -3.02
C GLU A 76 -6.50 -20.21 -4.55
N ARG A 77 -6.36 -18.97 -5.04
CA ARG A 77 -6.38 -18.65 -6.48
C ARG A 77 -4.99 -18.67 -7.13
N VAL A 78 -3.93 -18.47 -6.33
CA VAL A 78 -2.58 -18.36 -6.86
C VAL A 78 -1.67 -19.42 -6.24
N GLU A 79 -0.81 -20.00 -7.04
CA GLU A 79 0.25 -20.89 -6.57
C GLU A 79 1.39 -20.08 -5.94
N THR A 80 1.82 -19.03 -6.63
CA THR A 80 2.84 -18.08 -6.19
C THR A 80 2.38 -16.64 -6.41
N LEU A 81 2.96 -15.69 -5.66
CA LEU A 81 2.70 -14.26 -5.81
C LEU A 81 4.03 -13.55 -6.08
N ASP A 82 4.24 -13.08 -7.31
CA ASP A 82 5.46 -12.37 -7.71
C ASP A 82 5.49 -10.92 -7.24
N LEU A 83 4.30 -10.29 -7.14
CA LEU A 83 4.21 -8.88 -6.80
C LEU A 83 2.96 -8.59 -5.95
N LEU A 84 3.18 -8.02 -4.76
CA LEU A 84 2.13 -7.44 -3.93
C LEU A 84 2.24 -5.92 -3.93
N MET A 85 1.20 -5.23 -4.43
CA MET A 85 1.09 -3.78 -4.35
C MET A 85 0.14 -3.36 -3.23
N ASN A 86 0.68 -3.00 -2.09
CA ASN A 86 -0.03 -2.36 -0.98
C ASN A 86 -0.29 -0.88 -1.34
N ASN A 87 -1.29 -0.67 -2.18
CA ASN A 87 -1.67 0.67 -2.65
C ASN A 87 -2.95 1.17 -1.96
N ALA A 88 -3.80 0.28 -1.43
CA ALA A 88 -4.98 0.70 -0.67
C ALA A 88 -4.61 1.65 0.47
N GLY A 89 -5.39 2.71 0.62
CA GLY A 89 -5.18 3.70 1.65
C GLY A 89 -5.92 5.00 1.37
N GLY A 90 -5.86 5.91 2.33
CA GLY A 90 -6.53 7.20 2.25
C GLY A 90 -6.20 8.10 3.41
N THR A 91 -6.77 9.31 3.38
CA THR A 91 -6.81 10.22 4.51
C THR A 91 -8.18 10.12 5.17
N PHE A 92 -8.21 9.81 6.44
CA PHE A 92 -9.44 9.59 7.20
C PHE A 92 -9.54 10.59 8.35
N ALA A 93 -10.78 10.99 8.67
CA ALA A 93 -11.05 11.83 9.83
C ALA A 93 -10.72 11.03 11.12
N PRO A 94 -9.83 11.54 11.97
CA PRO A 94 -9.36 10.79 13.15
C PRO A 94 -10.39 10.70 14.29
N SER A 95 -11.55 11.35 14.15
CA SER A 95 -12.63 11.32 15.13
C SER A 95 -13.46 10.03 15.11
N ARG A 96 -13.22 9.15 14.13
CA ARG A 96 -13.90 7.86 14.00
C ARG A 96 -12.95 6.73 14.36
N ARG A 97 -13.50 5.60 14.77
CA ARG A 97 -12.78 4.33 14.89
C ARG A 97 -13.22 3.41 13.77
N THR A 98 -12.34 2.50 13.38
CA THR A 98 -12.67 1.41 12.48
C THR A 98 -13.60 0.41 13.15
N HIS A 99 -14.05 -0.60 12.42
CA HIS A 99 -14.84 -1.70 12.99
C HIS A 99 -14.09 -2.44 14.11
N ASP A 100 -12.77 -2.53 13.98
CA ASP A 100 -11.92 -3.24 14.95
C ASP A 100 -11.42 -2.33 16.10
N GLY A 101 -11.91 -1.07 16.15
CA GLY A 101 -11.61 -0.13 17.24
C GLY A 101 -10.37 0.73 17.03
N HIS A 102 -9.65 0.59 15.93
CA HIS A 102 -8.41 1.32 15.65
C HIS A 102 -8.63 2.70 15.03
N GLU A 103 -7.60 3.55 15.10
CA GLU A 103 -7.55 4.82 14.37
C GLU A 103 -7.48 4.53 12.85
N PRO A 104 -8.36 5.13 12.02
CA PRO A 104 -8.51 4.72 10.63
C PRO A 104 -7.27 4.89 9.76
N ASN A 105 -6.46 5.96 9.98
CA ASN A 105 -5.23 6.13 9.20
C ASN A 105 -4.17 5.10 9.61
N PHE A 106 -4.14 4.67 10.87
CA PHE A 106 -3.30 3.58 11.33
C PHE A 106 -3.75 2.26 10.72
N GLN A 107 -5.02 1.88 10.90
CA GLN A 107 -5.49 0.56 10.44
C GLN A 107 -5.45 0.45 8.93
N VAL A 108 -6.10 1.36 8.20
CA VAL A 108 -6.28 1.20 6.74
C VAL A 108 -4.97 1.38 5.97
N ASN A 109 -4.09 2.31 6.40
CA ASN A 109 -2.84 2.55 5.67
C ASN A 109 -1.69 1.63 6.09
N HIS A 110 -1.72 1.06 7.31
CA HIS A 110 -0.61 0.26 7.83
C HIS A 110 -1.02 -1.11 8.34
N LEU A 111 -1.92 -1.21 9.33
CA LEU A 111 -2.19 -2.46 10.04
C LEU A 111 -2.83 -3.52 9.11
N ALA A 112 -3.76 -3.13 8.25
CA ALA A 112 -4.38 -4.02 7.27
C ALA A 112 -3.39 -4.48 6.18
N PRO A 113 -2.58 -3.61 5.53
CA PRO A 113 -1.48 -4.05 4.65
C PRO A 113 -0.45 -4.92 5.36
N PHE A 114 -0.12 -4.63 6.61
CA PHE A 114 0.77 -5.45 7.43
C PHE A 114 0.22 -6.88 7.58
N LEU A 115 -1.03 -7.01 8.01
CA LEU A 115 -1.71 -8.31 8.14
C LEU A 115 -1.74 -9.06 6.81
N LEU A 116 -2.22 -8.42 5.74
CA LEU A 116 -2.31 -9.04 4.40
C LEU A 116 -0.96 -9.56 3.93
N THR A 117 0.09 -8.75 4.06
CA THR A 117 1.43 -9.11 3.58
C THR A 117 2.00 -10.29 4.36
N ASN A 118 1.81 -10.32 5.69
CA ASN A 118 2.24 -11.45 6.52
C ASN A 118 1.48 -12.74 6.18
N LEU A 119 0.16 -12.68 5.99
CA LEU A 119 -0.64 -13.85 5.62
C LEU A 119 -0.28 -14.38 4.21
N LEU A 120 0.14 -13.49 3.30
CA LEU A 120 0.57 -13.87 1.95
C LEU A 120 2.08 -14.18 1.85
N HIS A 121 2.85 -14.07 2.94
CA HIS A 121 4.28 -14.38 2.94
C HIS A 121 4.61 -15.76 2.36
N PRO A 122 3.87 -16.86 2.66
CA PRO A 122 4.15 -18.15 2.04
C PRO A 122 4.03 -18.16 0.50
N LYS A 123 3.13 -17.34 -0.06
CA LYS A 123 2.95 -17.21 -1.51
C LYS A 123 4.02 -16.32 -2.16
N LEU A 124 4.50 -15.31 -1.43
CA LEU A 124 5.62 -14.46 -1.84
C LEU A 124 6.94 -15.22 -1.84
N SER A 125 7.24 -15.96 -0.78
CA SER A 125 8.48 -16.74 -0.67
C SER A 125 8.53 -17.92 -1.65
N SER A 126 7.39 -18.58 -1.93
CA SER A 126 7.33 -19.68 -2.88
C SER A 126 7.56 -19.28 -4.34
N ALA A 127 7.54 -17.99 -4.67
CA ALA A 127 7.90 -17.45 -5.98
C ALA A 127 9.43 -17.50 -6.26
N GLY A 128 10.23 -17.85 -5.25
CA GLY A 128 11.70 -17.80 -5.30
C GLY A 128 12.24 -16.38 -5.18
N THR A 129 11.71 -15.43 -5.94
CA THR A 129 11.95 -13.98 -5.74
C THR A 129 10.66 -13.22 -5.98
N SER A 130 10.30 -12.32 -5.06
CA SER A 130 9.08 -11.52 -5.14
C SER A 130 9.29 -10.08 -4.69
N LEU A 131 8.36 -9.21 -5.04
CA LEU A 131 8.42 -7.79 -4.71
C LEU A 131 7.17 -7.34 -3.94
N VAL A 132 7.37 -6.65 -2.83
CA VAL A 132 6.32 -5.92 -2.10
C VAL A 132 6.51 -4.42 -2.29
N VAL A 133 5.52 -3.75 -2.87
CA VAL A 133 5.52 -2.29 -3.07
C VAL A 133 4.53 -1.66 -2.10
N ASN A 134 5.03 -0.86 -1.16
CA ASN A 134 4.21 -0.16 -0.17
C ASN A 134 4.02 1.31 -0.58
N THR A 135 2.78 1.71 -0.87
CA THR A 135 2.48 3.10 -1.23
C THR A 135 2.56 4.00 0.00
N SER A 136 3.57 4.86 0.00
CA SER A 136 3.79 5.91 0.99
C SER A 136 3.42 7.30 0.43
N SER A 137 3.87 8.36 1.08
CA SER A 137 3.60 9.75 0.69
C SER A 137 4.69 10.68 1.22
N ILE A 138 4.85 11.85 0.60
CA ILE A 138 5.62 12.95 1.18
C ILE A 138 5.08 13.37 2.57
N GLY A 139 3.81 13.06 2.85
CA GLY A 139 3.18 13.23 4.17
C GLY A 139 3.91 12.51 5.30
N ASN A 140 4.74 11.50 5.01
CA ASN A 140 5.56 10.81 6.00
C ASN A 140 6.41 11.79 6.86
N LEU A 141 6.81 12.94 6.28
CA LEU A 141 7.59 13.95 6.97
C LEU A 141 6.87 14.61 8.15
N MET A 142 5.53 14.62 8.13
CA MET A 142 4.69 15.16 9.21
C MET A 142 4.27 14.07 10.21
N GLY A 143 4.54 12.80 9.88
CA GLY A 143 4.20 11.66 10.71
C GLY A 143 5.06 11.58 11.97
N LYS A 144 4.50 10.95 13.00
CA LYS A 144 5.22 10.58 14.23
C LYS A 144 4.69 9.24 14.73
N ILE A 145 5.56 8.24 14.77
CA ILE A 145 5.28 6.93 15.36
C ILE A 145 5.56 7.02 16.86
N VAL A 146 4.57 6.69 17.68
CA VAL A 146 4.68 6.51 19.12
C VAL A 146 4.21 5.09 19.41
N LEU A 147 5.15 4.19 19.69
CA LEU A 147 4.89 2.75 19.78
C LEU A 147 3.85 2.37 20.84
N ASP A 148 3.79 3.13 21.93
CA ASP A 148 2.84 2.89 23.02
C ASP A 148 1.48 3.60 22.80
N ASP A 149 1.31 4.28 21.65
CA ASP A 149 0.10 5.03 21.33
C ASP A 149 -0.12 5.13 19.81
N LEU A 150 -0.14 3.97 19.14
CA LEU A 150 -0.35 3.89 17.68
C LEU A 150 -1.77 4.33 17.28
N ASP A 151 -2.74 4.09 18.14
CA ASP A 151 -4.16 4.39 17.96
C ASP A 151 -4.57 5.81 18.42
N TYR A 152 -3.61 6.63 18.88
CA TYR A 152 -3.89 7.97 19.37
C TYR A 152 -4.89 8.02 20.56
N ASP A 153 -4.82 7.04 21.47
CA ASP A 153 -5.68 6.98 22.65
C ASP A 153 -5.28 7.99 23.71
N HIS A 154 -3.99 8.35 23.78
CA HIS A 154 -3.41 9.25 24.78
C HIS A 154 -2.96 10.59 24.21
N ARG A 155 -3.06 10.80 22.89
CA ARG A 155 -2.74 12.06 22.21
C ARG A 155 -3.81 12.43 21.20
N ARG A 156 -3.95 13.72 20.94
CA ARG A 156 -4.91 14.20 19.93
C ARG A 156 -4.46 13.76 18.53
N ALA A 157 -5.30 13.02 17.84
CA ALA A 157 -5.14 12.75 16.43
C ALA A 157 -5.53 14.00 15.62
N ILE A 158 -4.62 14.43 14.74
CA ILE A 158 -4.85 15.51 13.77
C ILE A 158 -4.75 14.85 12.38
N GLU A 159 -5.70 15.12 11.50
CA GLU A 159 -5.92 14.41 10.26
C GLU A 159 -4.65 14.20 9.41
N PHE A 160 -3.95 15.27 9.05
CA PHE A 160 -2.73 15.16 8.22
C PHE A 160 -1.54 14.51 8.93
N PRO A 161 -1.20 14.86 10.18
CA PRO A 161 -0.19 14.15 10.95
C PRO A 161 -0.53 12.67 11.16
N ALA A 162 -1.79 12.30 11.41
CA ALA A 162 -2.21 10.91 11.57
C ALA A 162 -2.03 10.13 10.25
N TYR A 163 -2.51 10.70 9.13
CA TYR A 163 -2.23 10.17 7.79
C TYR A 163 -0.72 10.04 7.54
N GLY A 164 0.05 11.09 7.86
CA GLY A 164 1.51 11.10 7.74
C GLY A 164 2.18 9.98 8.54
N SER A 165 1.65 9.68 9.74
CA SER A 165 2.13 8.56 10.56
C SER A 165 1.88 7.22 9.88
N GLY A 166 0.70 6.97 9.32
CA GLY A 166 0.41 5.76 8.55
C GLY A 166 1.34 5.61 7.34
N LYS A 167 1.65 6.72 6.64
CA LYS A 167 2.57 6.70 5.50
C LYS A 167 4.05 6.57 5.89
N LEU A 168 4.43 7.04 7.08
CA LEU A 168 5.74 6.76 7.68
C LEU A 168 5.85 5.28 8.07
N MET A 169 4.81 4.72 8.68
CA MET A 169 4.75 3.30 9.04
C MET A 169 4.95 2.39 7.82
N ASN A 170 4.48 2.78 6.63
CA ASN A 170 4.72 2.02 5.40
C ASN A 170 6.20 1.99 4.98
N ILE A 171 6.97 3.06 5.23
CA ILE A 171 8.42 3.06 5.01
C ILE A 171 9.12 2.17 6.05
N VAL A 172 8.71 2.28 7.32
CA VAL A 172 9.24 1.45 8.41
C VAL A 172 8.93 -0.04 8.16
N PHE A 173 7.71 -0.36 7.75
CA PHE A 173 7.28 -1.72 7.40
C PHE A 173 8.10 -2.31 6.24
N THR A 174 8.37 -1.52 5.20
CA THR A 174 9.25 -1.91 4.09
C THR A 174 10.60 -2.40 4.62
N ARG A 175 11.21 -1.68 5.57
CA ARG A 175 12.47 -2.07 6.19
C ARG A 175 12.34 -3.29 7.10
N GLY A 176 11.21 -3.39 7.79
CA GLY A 176 10.89 -4.57 8.59
C GLY A 176 10.82 -5.85 7.75
N ILE A 177 10.21 -5.79 6.57
CA ILE A 177 10.19 -6.88 5.57
C ILE A 177 11.60 -7.20 5.12
N THR A 178 12.36 -6.18 4.69
CA THR A 178 13.74 -6.36 4.22
C THR A 178 14.60 -7.10 5.24
N GLN A 179 14.51 -6.73 6.51
CA GLN A 179 15.34 -7.33 7.56
C GLN A 179 14.94 -8.79 7.87
N ARG A 180 13.69 -9.15 7.67
CA ARG A 180 13.15 -10.47 8.08
C ARG A 180 13.04 -11.46 6.94
N TRP A 181 12.83 -10.99 5.70
CA TRP A 181 12.47 -11.86 4.57
C TRP A 181 13.40 -11.75 3.36
N SER A 182 14.53 -11.04 3.47
CA SER A 182 15.52 -11.01 2.36
C SER A 182 16.04 -12.40 2.01
N ASP A 183 16.24 -13.25 3.02
CA ASP A 183 16.72 -14.63 2.83
C ASP A 183 15.63 -15.53 2.19
N ASP A 184 14.37 -15.14 2.30
CA ASP A 184 13.24 -15.80 1.63
C ASP A 184 13.02 -15.31 0.19
N GLY A 185 13.91 -14.45 -0.33
CA GLY A 185 13.82 -13.88 -1.68
C GLY A 185 12.81 -12.73 -1.81
N VAL A 186 12.27 -12.21 -0.70
CA VAL A 186 11.30 -11.10 -0.74
C VAL A 186 12.00 -9.76 -0.69
N VAL A 187 11.89 -9.00 -1.78
CA VAL A 187 12.31 -7.59 -1.87
C VAL A 187 11.16 -6.68 -1.51
N SER A 188 11.41 -5.64 -0.72
CA SER A 188 10.37 -4.67 -0.37
C SER A 188 10.82 -3.23 -0.62
N VAL A 189 9.93 -2.41 -1.17
CA VAL A 189 10.17 -0.99 -1.42
C VAL A 189 8.97 -0.15 -0.98
N ALA A 190 9.23 1.08 -0.53
CA ALA A 190 8.20 2.08 -0.36
C ALA A 190 8.25 3.12 -1.48
N VAL A 191 7.09 3.64 -1.91
CA VAL A 191 7.04 4.64 -2.98
C VAL A 191 6.02 5.74 -2.70
N HIS A 192 6.43 7.01 -2.91
CA HIS A 192 5.54 8.16 -3.03
C HIS A 192 5.25 8.43 -4.51
N PRO A 193 4.00 8.28 -4.96
CA PRO A 193 3.64 8.40 -6.37
C PRO A 193 3.64 9.84 -6.90
N GLY A 194 3.67 10.83 -6.02
CA GLY A 194 3.45 12.24 -6.32
C GLY A 194 2.08 12.73 -5.84
N PRO A 195 1.79 14.05 -5.93
CA PRO A 195 0.51 14.63 -5.53
C PRO A 195 -0.56 14.38 -6.62
N VAL A 196 -1.23 13.23 -6.57
CA VAL A 196 -2.20 12.82 -7.60
C VAL A 196 -3.58 13.39 -7.34
N GLY A 197 -4.19 13.91 -8.41
CA GLY A 197 -5.56 14.43 -8.39
C GLY A 197 -6.65 13.35 -8.42
N SER A 198 -6.49 12.25 -7.66
CA SER A 198 -7.48 11.16 -7.57
C SER A 198 -8.58 11.45 -6.55
N SER A 199 -9.53 10.53 -6.40
CA SER A 199 -10.58 10.57 -5.35
C SER A 199 -10.05 10.43 -3.91
N PHE A 200 -8.74 10.49 -3.74
CA PHE A 200 -8.01 10.46 -2.49
C PHE A 200 -8.46 11.60 -1.55
N GLY A 201 -8.85 11.26 -0.33
CA GLY A 201 -9.28 12.25 0.66
C GLY A 201 -10.69 12.81 0.47
N ARG A 202 -11.63 12.08 -0.16
CA ARG A 202 -13.05 12.48 -0.23
C ARG A 202 -13.67 12.71 1.15
N ASP A 203 -13.19 11.99 2.16
CA ASP A 203 -13.65 12.09 3.54
C ASP A 203 -12.91 13.17 4.33
N SER A 204 -11.95 13.89 3.69
CA SER A 204 -11.21 15.01 4.25
C SER A 204 -11.82 16.34 3.82
N TRP A 205 -12.25 17.16 4.81
CA TRP A 205 -12.78 18.51 4.54
C TRP A 205 -11.76 19.43 3.84
N PHE A 206 -10.49 19.36 4.26
CA PHE A 206 -9.43 20.22 3.72
C PHE A 206 -9.02 19.81 2.31
N VAL A 207 -8.86 18.50 2.07
CA VAL A 207 -8.58 17.95 0.73
C VAL A 207 -9.75 18.28 -0.20
N GLY A 208 -11.00 18.12 0.28
CA GLY A 208 -12.20 18.49 -0.48
C GLY A 208 -12.21 19.95 -0.91
N LEU A 209 -11.75 20.89 -0.06
CA LEU A 209 -11.65 22.31 -0.38
C LEU A 209 -10.57 22.59 -1.45
N LEU A 210 -9.39 21.98 -1.30
CA LEU A 210 -8.29 22.12 -2.28
C LEU A 210 -8.67 21.55 -3.65
N TYR A 211 -9.34 20.38 -3.66
CA TYR A 211 -9.77 19.72 -4.90
C TYR A 211 -10.96 20.38 -5.62
N ARG A 212 -11.72 21.24 -4.94
CA ARG A 212 -12.76 22.09 -5.54
C ARG A 212 -12.21 23.40 -6.11
N SER A 213 -10.97 23.76 -5.80
CA SER A 213 -10.31 24.96 -6.29
C SER A 213 -9.82 24.79 -7.74
N PRO A 214 -9.90 25.85 -8.61
CA PRO A 214 -9.29 25.85 -9.94
C PRO A 214 -7.77 25.65 -9.90
N LEU A 215 -7.12 25.88 -8.75
CA LEU A 215 -5.69 25.62 -8.50
C LEU A 215 -5.34 24.12 -8.47
N LYS A 216 -6.32 23.21 -8.43
CA LYS A 216 -6.11 21.76 -8.48
C LYS A 216 -5.17 21.35 -9.61
N ARG A 217 -5.37 21.91 -10.83
CA ARG A 217 -4.57 21.58 -12.02
C ARG A 217 -3.10 21.98 -11.93
N LEU A 218 -2.77 22.92 -11.04
CA LEU A 218 -1.40 23.40 -10.84
C LEU A 218 -0.62 22.60 -9.78
N VAL A 219 -1.34 21.88 -8.90
CA VAL A 219 -0.77 21.22 -7.72
C VAL A 219 -0.80 19.69 -7.85
N THR A 220 -1.65 19.14 -8.75
CA THR A 220 -1.80 17.68 -8.87
C THR A 220 -1.32 17.17 -10.23
N ILE A 221 -0.73 15.98 -10.21
CA ILE A 221 -0.39 15.21 -11.42
C ILE A 221 -1.56 14.34 -11.87
N SER A 222 -1.53 13.87 -13.11
CA SER A 222 -2.52 12.96 -13.66
C SER A 222 -2.46 11.57 -12.98
N VAL A 223 -3.52 10.77 -13.11
CA VAL A 223 -3.54 9.39 -12.61
C VAL A 223 -2.47 8.54 -13.28
N PRO A 224 -2.28 8.54 -14.62
CA PRO A 224 -1.19 7.83 -15.27
C PRO A 224 0.20 8.26 -14.78
N ASP A 225 0.45 9.57 -14.58
CA ASP A 225 1.72 10.07 -14.04
C ASP A 225 1.99 9.61 -12.61
N GLY A 226 0.92 9.40 -11.83
CA GLY A 226 1.00 8.87 -10.47
C GLY A 226 1.19 7.36 -10.44
N ALA A 227 0.65 6.62 -11.40
CA ALA A 227 0.83 5.18 -11.53
C ALA A 227 2.23 4.83 -12.08
N ALA A 228 2.82 5.69 -12.89
CA ALA A 228 4.08 5.42 -13.57
C ALA A 228 5.24 4.97 -12.64
N PRO A 229 5.47 5.56 -11.45
CA PRO A 229 6.49 5.05 -10.53
C PRO A 229 6.22 3.64 -10.01
N LEU A 230 4.95 3.26 -9.78
CA LEU A 230 4.56 1.93 -9.34
C LEU A 230 4.79 0.91 -10.45
N ILE A 231 4.41 1.27 -11.67
CA ILE A 231 4.61 0.44 -12.87
C ILE A 231 6.11 0.22 -13.11
N ALA A 232 6.91 1.27 -13.03
CA ALA A 232 8.37 1.17 -13.20
C ALA A 232 9.02 0.25 -12.15
N LEU A 233 8.55 0.26 -10.90
CA LEU A 233 9.01 -0.66 -9.86
C LEU A 233 8.57 -2.10 -10.14
N ALA A 234 7.33 -2.30 -10.62
CA ALA A 234 6.84 -3.61 -11.03
C ALA A 234 7.68 -4.21 -12.16
N GLU A 235 7.99 -3.42 -13.19
CA GLU A 235 8.81 -3.83 -14.33
C GLU A 235 10.28 -4.10 -13.94
N ARG A 236 10.81 -3.30 -13.01
CA ARG A 236 12.14 -3.56 -12.44
C ARG A 236 12.20 -4.90 -11.70
N GLY A 237 11.10 -5.29 -11.06
CA GLY A 237 11.00 -6.54 -10.32
C GLY A 237 11.78 -6.54 -8.99
N PRO A 238 11.99 -7.75 -8.40
CA PRO A 238 12.63 -7.95 -7.11
C PRO A 238 14.15 -7.81 -7.18
N ASP A 239 14.61 -6.59 -7.47
CA ASP A 239 16.04 -6.26 -7.52
C ASP A 239 16.60 -6.02 -6.11
N PRO A 240 17.61 -6.78 -5.64
CA PRO A 240 18.20 -6.61 -4.32
C PRO A 240 18.76 -5.19 -4.06
N GLU A 241 19.17 -4.46 -5.10
CA GLU A 241 19.72 -3.11 -4.95
C GLU A 241 18.69 -2.09 -4.45
N ILE A 242 17.41 -2.36 -4.66
CA ILE A 242 16.33 -1.46 -4.19
C ILE A 242 15.71 -1.90 -2.86
N ASN A 243 16.11 -3.03 -2.30
CA ASN A 243 15.52 -3.56 -1.09
C ASN A 243 15.63 -2.58 0.09
N GLY A 244 14.51 -2.33 0.77
CA GLY A 244 14.43 -1.39 1.90
C GLY A 244 14.42 0.09 1.52
N ARG A 245 14.42 0.44 0.21
CA ARG A 245 14.49 1.84 -0.23
C ARG A 245 13.12 2.51 -0.26
N TYR A 246 13.16 3.83 -0.06
CA TYR A 246 12.01 4.71 -0.24
C TYR A 246 12.19 5.57 -1.49
N PHE A 247 11.27 5.44 -2.42
CA PHE A 247 11.23 6.19 -3.67
C PHE A 247 10.32 7.41 -3.56
N SER A 248 10.84 8.58 -3.95
CA SER A 248 10.00 9.74 -4.27
C SER A 248 9.84 9.79 -5.78
N ARG A 249 8.72 9.29 -6.27
CA ARG A 249 8.52 8.94 -7.67
C ARG A 249 9.60 7.97 -8.15
N PHE A 250 10.48 8.41 -9.02
CA PHE A 250 11.56 7.60 -9.59
C PHE A 250 12.90 7.72 -8.84
N ASN A 251 12.99 8.62 -7.86
CA ASN A 251 14.21 8.82 -7.08
C ASN A 251 14.26 7.88 -5.87
N ALA A 252 15.20 6.94 -5.87
CA ALA A 252 15.42 5.94 -4.82
C ALA A 252 15.86 6.51 -3.46
N ASN A 253 16.16 7.79 -3.38
CA ASN A 253 16.56 8.50 -2.17
C ASN A 253 15.51 9.56 -1.79
N GLY A 254 14.26 9.16 -1.71
CA GLY A 254 13.16 10.02 -1.29
C GLY A 254 13.43 10.63 0.09
N ARG A 255 13.03 11.90 0.27
CA ARG A 255 13.13 12.55 1.58
C ARG A 255 12.14 11.90 2.55
N GLU A 256 12.67 11.37 3.65
CA GLU A 256 11.90 10.63 4.65
C GLU A 256 12.09 11.17 6.07
N ASN A 257 11.14 10.87 6.95
CA ASN A 257 11.23 11.14 8.37
C ASN A 257 12.36 10.30 8.99
N LYS A 258 13.12 10.89 9.92
CA LYS A 258 14.27 10.23 10.59
C LYS A 258 13.89 8.93 11.32
N GLN A 259 12.65 8.82 11.85
CA GLN A 259 12.17 7.59 12.51
C GLN A 259 12.14 6.39 11.56
N ALA A 260 12.08 6.61 10.24
CA ALA A 260 12.08 5.52 9.28
C ALA A 260 13.37 4.67 9.32
N ARG A 261 14.47 5.22 9.84
CA ARG A 261 15.79 4.55 9.97
C ARG A 261 16.13 4.14 11.39
N ASP A 262 15.24 4.38 12.32
CA ASP A 262 15.44 4.02 13.73
C ASP A 262 15.11 2.55 13.95
N GLN A 263 16.12 1.76 14.33
CA GLN A 263 15.96 0.31 14.50
C GLN A 263 14.93 -0.02 15.56
N SER A 264 14.88 0.74 16.65
CA SER A 264 13.91 0.52 17.73
C SER A 264 12.47 0.75 17.25
N ILE A 265 12.27 1.68 16.32
CA ILE A 265 10.97 1.94 15.69
C ILE A 265 10.62 0.82 14.69
N ILE A 266 11.60 0.32 13.93
CA ILE A 266 11.36 -0.76 12.96
C ILE A 266 10.93 -2.03 13.69
N ASP A 267 11.66 -2.44 14.71
CA ASP A 267 11.36 -3.65 15.48
C ASP A 267 10.09 -3.48 16.30
N GLY A 268 9.96 -2.38 17.05
CA GLY A 268 8.80 -2.12 17.88
C GLY A 268 7.50 -1.98 17.10
N LEU A 269 7.52 -1.36 15.91
CA LEU A 269 6.32 -1.28 15.06
C LEU A 269 5.91 -2.66 14.56
N TRP A 270 6.87 -3.49 14.16
CA TRP A 270 6.59 -4.87 13.74
C TRP A 270 5.93 -5.68 14.85
N GLU A 271 6.55 -5.69 16.03
CA GLU A 271 6.08 -6.45 17.20
C GLU A 271 4.69 -5.99 17.66
N ARG A 272 4.47 -4.66 17.74
CA ARG A 272 3.16 -4.11 18.13
C ARG A 272 2.08 -4.42 17.08
N SER A 273 2.41 -4.29 15.78
CA SER A 273 1.47 -4.62 14.72
C SER A 273 1.11 -6.11 14.72
N ALA A 274 2.10 -7.00 14.89
CA ALA A 274 1.87 -8.44 14.97
C ALA A 274 0.95 -8.81 16.15
N ALA A 275 1.19 -8.22 17.33
CA ALA A 275 0.35 -8.43 18.50
C ALA A 275 -1.10 -7.94 18.28
N LEU A 276 -1.29 -6.77 17.66
CA LEU A 276 -2.62 -6.19 17.41
C LEU A 276 -3.45 -7.00 16.40
N VAL A 277 -2.80 -7.70 15.47
CA VAL A 277 -3.48 -8.54 14.48
C VAL A 277 -3.37 -10.05 14.81
N GLU A 278 -2.93 -10.40 16.01
CA GLU A 278 -2.85 -11.79 16.51
C GLU A 278 -2.06 -12.72 15.56
N LEU A 279 -0.97 -12.22 15.00
CA LEU A 279 0.01 -13.06 14.30
C LEU A 279 0.95 -13.68 15.33
N THR A 280 0.90 -15.01 15.45
CA THR A 280 1.77 -15.80 16.32
C THR A 280 3.12 -16.10 15.64
#